data_43ae6a43fc933dad58b1d1a89c4b0cc8
#
_entry.id   43ae6a43fc933dad58b1d1a89c4b0cc8
#
_cell.length_a   1.000
_cell.length_b   1.000
_cell.length_c   1.000
_cell.angle_alpha   90.00
_cell.angle_beta   90.00
_cell.angle_gamma   90.00
#
_symmetry.space_group_name_H-M   'P 1'
#
loop_
_entity.id
_entity.type
_entity.pdbx_description
1 polymer ?
#
loop_
_entity_poly.entity_id
_entity_poly.type
_entity_poly.pdbx_seq_one_letter_code
_entity_poly.pdbx_strand_id
1 'polypeptide(L)'
;AFAVYRGYRVPHMKLIEHRRWWFAFSGALIVLSLVGMVFSGFHFSIDFVGGAELNYTVATPVTADQIQSVLDTHGLTAEIQLVAGGEQVSIRTDSLTDPSERDALLRDLAAQAKITPEEINVEDIGPTWGQQISRKAIRGLLFVLLFIGIYIAWRFEWTMAAGAMVALVHDVVITAGLYALVGREVTPETVIAILTILGFSLYDTVVIYDKIKENTESAALTARLGYVGVVDLSLNQTVMRSVNTSLVVLLPILSLLLFGGQTLKDFAFAMFVGVAIGAYSSIFIAAPILTIVHEWQVQRRTPAGTPARTVRQPSAEPALATGDAAATKVTAGMARSSKPKPKPRNKKGQPAKRKRR
;
A
#
# COMPACT_ATOMS: atom_id res chain seq x y z
N ALA A 1 23.77 -9.31 2.27
CA ALA A 1 22.65 -8.73 1.55
C ALA A 1 21.98 -9.74 0.60
N PHE A 2 22.71 -10.37 -0.35
CA PHE A 2 22.12 -11.23 -1.38
C PHE A 2 21.43 -12.51 -0.87
N ALA A 3 21.97 -13.14 0.20
CA ALA A 3 21.35 -14.31 0.84
C ALA A 3 20.03 -13.96 1.58
N VAL A 4 19.90 -12.75 2.08
CA VAL A 4 18.67 -12.22 2.67
C VAL A 4 17.64 -11.94 1.57
N TYR A 5 18.07 -11.30 0.48
CA TYR A 5 17.21 -11.01 -0.67
C TYR A 5 16.58 -12.28 -1.28
N ARG A 6 17.35 -13.38 -1.36
CA ARG A 6 16.86 -14.68 -1.84
C ARG A 6 16.08 -15.49 -0.80
N GLY A 7 15.87 -14.96 0.41
CA GLY A 7 15.14 -15.66 1.47
C GLY A 7 15.91 -16.79 2.16
N TYR A 8 17.22 -16.95 1.88
CA TYR A 8 18.04 -17.97 2.54
C TYR A 8 18.42 -17.63 3.98
N ARG A 9 18.31 -16.35 4.37
CA ARG A 9 18.52 -15.89 5.75
C ARG A 9 17.46 -14.89 6.12
N VAL A 10 16.87 -15.04 7.30
CA VAL A 10 15.95 -14.06 7.88
C VAL A 10 16.78 -12.86 8.35
N PRO A 11 16.47 -11.62 7.95
CA PRO A 11 17.13 -10.45 8.50
C PRO A 11 16.83 -10.35 10.00
N HIS A 12 17.76 -9.78 10.76
CA HIS A 12 17.59 -9.51 12.19
C HIS A 12 17.49 -7.99 12.40
N MET A 13 16.42 -7.41 11.88
CA MET A 13 16.14 -5.99 12.06
C MET A 13 15.21 -5.82 13.26
N LYS A 14 15.52 -4.89 14.12
CA LYS A 14 14.70 -4.54 15.30
C LYS A 14 13.65 -3.49 14.91
N LEU A 15 12.69 -3.90 14.12
CA LEU A 15 11.71 -3.00 13.50
C LEU A 15 10.78 -2.38 14.53
N ILE A 16 10.32 -3.16 15.49
CA ILE A 16 9.39 -2.72 16.54
C ILE A 16 10.09 -1.83 17.59
N GLU A 17 11.37 -2.04 17.88
CA GLU A 17 12.11 -1.19 18.81
C GLU A 17 12.17 0.27 18.33
N HIS A 18 12.24 0.49 17.00
CA HIS A 18 12.30 1.82 16.39
C HIS A 18 10.91 2.39 16.04
N ARG A 19 9.81 1.82 16.58
CA ARG A 19 8.43 2.25 16.28
C ARG A 19 8.17 3.75 16.45
N ARG A 20 8.85 4.41 17.40
CA ARG A 20 8.72 5.86 17.62
C ARG A 20 9.20 6.68 16.43
N TRP A 21 10.27 6.26 15.77
CA TRP A 21 10.79 6.90 14.57
C TRP A 21 9.86 6.70 13.38
N TRP A 22 9.30 5.50 13.22
CA TRP A 22 8.33 5.21 12.16
C TRP A 22 7.05 6.02 12.33
N PHE A 23 6.53 6.11 13.55
CA PHE A 23 5.36 6.95 13.83
C PHE A 23 5.66 8.45 13.69
N ALA A 24 6.86 8.93 14.05
CA ALA A 24 7.25 10.31 13.84
C ALA A 24 7.33 10.64 12.33
N PHE A 25 7.93 9.76 11.54
CA PHE A 25 7.98 9.91 10.08
C PHE A 25 6.58 9.89 9.44
N SER A 26 5.74 8.92 9.80
CA SER A 26 4.34 8.88 9.36
C SER A 26 3.54 10.10 9.80
N GLY A 27 3.73 10.56 11.04
CA GLY A 27 3.09 11.76 11.54
C GLY A 27 3.48 12.99 10.72
N ALA A 28 4.76 13.12 10.39
CA ALA A 28 5.24 14.19 9.51
C ALA A 28 4.62 14.12 8.11
N LEU A 29 4.52 12.91 7.52
CA LEU A 29 3.85 12.71 6.24
C LEU A 29 2.36 13.05 6.29
N ILE A 30 1.66 12.66 7.36
CA ILE A 30 0.23 13.00 7.54
C ILE A 30 0.07 14.52 7.66
N VAL A 31 0.91 15.19 8.47
CA VAL A 31 0.86 16.65 8.60
C VAL A 31 1.10 17.32 7.26
N LEU A 32 2.14 16.92 6.53
CA LEU A 32 2.44 17.41 5.19
C LEU A 32 1.25 17.21 4.24
N SER A 33 0.64 16.02 4.29
CA SER A 33 -0.54 15.68 3.48
C SER A 33 -1.74 16.57 3.81
N LEU A 34 -2.03 16.78 5.10
CA LEU A 34 -3.11 17.66 5.53
C LEU A 34 -2.87 19.12 5.15
N VAL A 35 -1.62 19.58 5.28
CA VAL A 35 -1.21 20.93 4.81
C VAL A 35 -1.43 21.03 3.30
N GLY A 36 -1.01 20.03 2.52
CA GLY A 36 -1.26 20.01 1.08
C GLY A 36 -2.74 20.08 0.72
N MET A 37 -3.57 19.26 1.40
CA MET A 37 -5.03 19.29 1.16
C MET A 37 -5.66 20.65 1.50
N VAL A 38 -5.18 21.34 2.55
CA VAL A 38 -5.76 22.63 3.00
C VAL A 38 -5.27 23.80 2.16
N PHE A 39 -3.99 23.83 1.81
CA PHE A 39 -3.37 24.98 1.12
C PHE A 39 -3.38 24.86 -0.40
N SER A 40 -3.14 23.66 -0.95
CA SER A 40 -3.17 23.45 -2.41
C SER A 40 -4.57 23.05 -2.90
N GLY A 41 -5.39 22.42 -2.03
CA GLY A 41 -6.70 21.91 -2.42
C GLY A 41 -6.61 20.72 -3.37
N PHE A 42 -7.76 20.31 -3.89
CA PHE A 42 -7.88 19.29 -4.92
C PHE A 42 -8.35 19.90 -6.22
N HIS A 43 -7.66 19.60 -7.30
CA HIS A 43 -8.08 19.96 -8.65
C HIS A 43 -8.93 18.81 -9.19
N PHE A 44 -10.24 18.99 -9.20
CA PHE A 44 -11.15 17.96 -9.70
C PHE A 44 -11.32 18.10 -11.22
N SER A 45 -11.38 16.97 -11.95
CA SER A 45 -11.69 16.95 -13.36
C SER A 45 -13.15 17.37 -13.64
N ILE A 46 -13.42 17.71 -14.88
CA ILE A 46 -14.79 17.99 -15.34
C ILE A 46 -15.72 16.82 -15.10
N ASP A 47 -15.21 15.59 -14.99
CA ASP A 47 -15.99 14.40 -14.63
C ASP A 47 -16.68 14.52 -13.27
N PHE A 48 -16.10 15.28 -12.33
CA PHE A 48 -16.65 15.47 -10.99
C PHE A 48 -17.41 16.78 -10.81
N VAL A 49 -16.94 17.85 -11.44
CA VAL A 49 -17.55 19.18 -11.28
C VAL A 49 -18.53 19.52 -12.41
N GLY A 50 -18.39 18.88 -13.55
CA GLY A 50 -19.04 19.25 -14.81
C GLY A 50 -18.23 20.35 -15.51
N GLY A 51 -18.57 20.63 -16.77
CA GLY A 51 -17.90 21.62 -17.59
C GLY A 51 -17.44 21.05 -18.92
N ALA A 52 -16.79 21.89 -19.74
CA ALA A 52 -16.17 21.48 -20.97
C ALA A 52 -14.65 21.58 -20.88
N GLU A 53 -13.95 20.59 -21.41
CA GLU A 53 -12.49 20.58 -21.57
C GLU A 53 -12.15 20.49 -23.05
N LEU A 54 -11.33 21.45 -23.52
CA LEU A 54 -10.86 21.52 -24.89
C LEU A 54 -9.35 21.29 -24.90
N ASN A 55 -8.94 20.20 -25.55
CA ASN A 55 -7.53 19.82 -25.65
C ASN A 55 -7.07 19.82 -27.11
N TYR A 56 -5.99 20.56 -27.41
CA TYR A 56 -5.39 20.57 -28.75
C TYR A 56 -3.90 20.82 -28.71
N THR A 57 -3.22 20.50 -29.81
CA THR A 57 -1.76 20.68 -29.98
C THR A 57 -1.52 21.70 -31.09
N VAL A 58 -0.60 22.62 -30.87
CA VAL A 58 -0.24 23.67 -31.82
C VAL A 58 1.19 23.51 -32.32
N ALA A 59 1.44 23.80 -33.59
CA ALA A 59 2.78 23.78 -34.17
C ALA A 59 3.65 24.97 -33.73
N THR A 60 3.02 26.08 -33.33
CA THR A 60 3.68 27.26 -32.83
C THR A 60 3.16 27.57 -31.44
N PRO A 61 4.04 27.65 -30.43
CA PRO A 61 3.61 27.90 -29.05
C PRO A 61 2.70 29.15 -28.94
N VAL A 62 1.60 28.99 -28.21
CA VAL A 62 0.64 30.04 -27.91
C VAL A 62 0.77 30.49 -26.47
N THR A 63 0.34 31.73 -26.18
CA THR A 63 0.32 32.27 -24.82
C THR A 63 -1.08 32.20 -24.22
N ALA A 64 -1.17 32.11 -22.89
CA ALA A 64 -2.45 32.12 -22.20
C ALA A 64 -3.29 33.35 -22.50
N ASP A 65 -2.64 34.52 -22.64
CA ASP A 65 -3.33 35.78 -22.95
C ASP A 65 -4.02 35.77 -24.33
N GLN A 66 -3.41 35.09 -25.31
CA GLN A 66 -4.01 34.94 -26.64
C GLN A 66 -5.26 34.09 -26.61
N ILE A 67 -5.23 33.01 -25.83
CA ILE A 67 -6.37 32.13 -25.65
C ILE A 67 -7.46 32.84 -24.85
N GLN A 68 -7.08 33.53 -23.77
CA GLN A 68 -8.00 34.27 -22.93
C GLN A 68 -8.76 35.34 -23.72
N SER A 69 -8.12 36.02 -24.65
CA SER A 69 -8.78 37.02 -25.49
C SER A 69 -9.90 36.44 -26.39
N VAL A 70 -9.75 35.20 -26.84
CA VAL A 70 -10.80 34.51 -27.58
C VAL A 70 -11.96 34.10 -26.65
N LEU A 71 -11.63 33.58 -25.48
CA LEU A 71 -12.64 33.17 -24.49
C LEU A 71 -13.47 34.37 -24.00
N ASP A 72 -12.82 35.50 -23.75
CA ASP A 72 -13.48 36.74 -23.34
C ASP A 72 -14.48 37.26 -24.40
N THR A 73 -14.19 37.05 -25.70
CA THR A 73 -15.10 37.40 -26.79
C THR A 73 -16.41 36.59 -26.74
N HIS A 74 -16.33 35.35 -26.24
CA HIS A 74 -17.48 34.45 -26.02
C HIS A 74 -18.05 34.59 -24.61
N GLY A 75 -17.52 35.49 -23.75
CA GLY A 75 -18.00 35.69 -22.37
C GLY A 75 -17.77 34.47 -21.44
N LEU A 76 -16.78 33.66 -21.77
CA LEU A 76 -16.45 32.42 -21.03
C LEU A 76 -15.31 32.68 -20.05
N THR A 77 -15.50 32.22 -18.83
CA THR A 77 -14.41 32.11 -17.84
C THR A 77 -13.79 30.74 -17.97
N ALA A 78 -12.46 30.67 -18.13
CA ALA A 78 -11.80 29.39 -18.29
C ALA A 78 -10.47 29.33 -17.54
N GLU A 79 -10.10 28.13 -17.13
CA GLU A 79 -8.76 27.81 -16.67
C GLU A 79 -7.93 27.30 -17.85
N ILE A 80 -6.82 27.99 -18.15
CA ILE A 80 -5.95 27.66 -19.27
C ILE A 80 -4.68 27.03 -18.75
N GLN A 81 -4.39 25.80 -19.17
CA GLN A 81 -3.15 25.10 -18.87
C GLN A 81 -2.34 24.92 -20.15
N LEU A 82 -1.09 25.43 -20.13
CA LEU A 82 -0.12 25.26 -21.22
C LEU A 82 0.91 24.22 -20.82
N VAL A 83 1.06 23.19 -21.63
CA VAL A 83 2.02 22.10 -21.44
C VAL A 83 3.04 22.13 -22.59
N ALA A 84 4.22 21.52 -22.38
CA ALA A 84 5.31 21.49 -23.39
C ALA A 84 5.70 22.86 -23.94
N GLY A 85 5.75 23.89 -23.07
CA GLY A 85 6.14 25.25 -23.47
C GLY A 85 5.13 25.99 -24.34
N GLY A 86 3.85 25.57 -24.31
CA GLY A 86 2.76 26.16 -25.09
C GLY A 86 2.42 25.44 -26.39
N GLU A 87 2.99 24.25 -26.60
CA GLU A 87 2.64 23.39 -27.74
C GLU A 87 1.36 22.57 -27.50
N GLN A 88 1.05 22.27 -26.24
CA GLN A 88 -0.20 21.62 -25.85
C GLN A 88 -1.03 22.56 -25.00
N VAL A 89 -2.30 22.70 -25.36
CA VAL A 89 -3.26 23.59 -24.73
C VAL A 89 -4.39 22.75 -24.16
N SER A 90 -4.71 22.96 -22.87
CA SER A 90 -5.93 22.47 -22.23
C SER A 90 -6.70 23.66 -21.68
N ILE A 91 -7.95 23.78 -22.07
CA ILE A 91 -8.86 24.86 -21.65
C ILE A 91 -10.05 24.22 -20.95
N ARG A 92 -10.33 24.65 -19.73
CA ARG A 92 -11.52 24.24 -18.98
C ARG A 92 -12.45 25.42 -18.79
N THR A 93 -13.70 25.20 -19.14
CA THR A 93 -14.75 26.22 -19.04
C THR A 93 -16.06 25.57 -18.56
N ASP A 94 -17.07 26.40 -18.33
CA ASP A 94 -18.43 25.90 -18.09
C ASP A 94 -18.93 25.06 -19.27
N SER A 95 -19.91 24.20 -19.00
CA SER A 95 -20.46 23.30 -20.02
C SER A 95 -21.00 24.07 -21.22
N LEU A 96 -20.55 23.71 -22.42
CA LEU A 96 -20.94 24.31 -23.71
C LEU A 96 -22.23 23.68 -24.23
N THR A 97 -23.35 24.00 -23.58
CA THR A 97 -24.65 23.37 -23.82
C THR A 97 -25.25 23.78 -25.16
N ASP A 98 -24.93 24.96 -25.69
CA ASP A 98 -25.41 25.41 -26.98
C ASP A 98 -24.43 24.99 -28.10
N PRO A 99 -24.91 24.12 -29.06
CA PRO A 99 -24.03 23.68 -30.15
C PRO A 99 -23.52 24.82 -31.03
N SER A 100 -24.32 25.89 -31.20
CA SER A 100 -23.92 27.02 -32.03
C SER A 100 -22.82 27.88 -31.42
N GLU A 101 -22.86 28.11 -30.09
CA GLU A 101 -21.82 28.78 -29.35
C GLU A 101 -20.53 27.95 -29.31
N ARG A 102 -20.68 26.64 -29.08
CA ARG A 102 -19.56 25.71 -29.14
C ARG A 102 -18.83 25.75 -30.48
N ASP A 103 -19.58 25.61 -31.59
CA ASP A 103 -19.01 25.57 -32.93
C ASP A 103 -18.38 26.93 -33.32
N ALA A 104 -18.88 28.06 -32.80
CA ALA A 104 -18.28 29.37 -32.97
C ALA A 104 -16.93 29.45 -32.19
N LEU A 105 -16.92 29.05 -30.91
CA LEU A 105 -15.74 29.02 -30.09
C LEU A 105 -14.63 28.13 -30.70
N LEU A 106 -14.98 26.94 -31.16
CA LEU A 106 -14.02 26.02 -31.78
C LEU A 106 -13.41 26.60 -33.06
N ARG A 107 -14.20 27.30 -33.90
CA ARG A 107 -13.69 27.98 -35.09
C ARG A 107 -12.72 29.09 -34.75
N ASP A 108 -13.01 29.91 -33.73
CA ASP A 108 -12.17 31.02 -33.35
C ASP A 108 -10.87 30.56 -32.69
N LEU A 109 -10.93 29.54 -31.83
CA LEU A 109 -9.73 28.90 -31.25
C LEU A 109 -8.88 28.23 -32.33
N ALA A 110 -9.50 27.50 -33.26
CA ALA A 110 -8.79 26.85 -34.35
C ALA A 110 -8.11 27.87 -35.29
N ALA A 111 -8.78 28.99 -35.60
CA ALA A 111 -8.23 30.04 -36.41
C ALA A 111 -7.03 30.72 -35.71
N GLN A 112 -7.12 30.97 -34.40
CA GLN A 112 -6.05 31.50 -33.60
C GLN A 112 -4.85 30.56 -33.51
N ALA A 113 -5.09 29.28 -33.31
CA ALA A 113 -4.09 28.23 -33.21
C ALA A 113 -3.54 27.75 -34.56
N LYS A 114 -4.15 28.16 -35.69
CA LYS A 114 -3.84 27.74 -37.06
C LYS A 114 -3.98 26.23 -37.28
N ILE A 115 -5.01 25.67 -36.69
CA ILE A 115 -5.39 24.25 -36.81
C ILE A 115 -6.82 24.16 -37.34
N THR A 116 -7.32 22.96 -37.58
CA THR A 116 -8.71 22.75 -37.93
C THR A 116 -9.59 22.54 -36.67
N PRO A 117 -10.88 22.92 -36.66
CA PRO A 117 -11.74 22.68 -35.50
C PRO A 117 -11.83 21.21 -35.07
N GLU A 118 -11.64 20.29 -36.02
CA GLU A 118 -11.65 18.84 -35.79
C GLU A 118 -10.41 18.32 -35.03
N GLU A 119 -9.34 19.12 -34.98
CA GLU A 119 -8.14 18.81 -34.19
C GLU A 119 -8.28 19.19 -32.72
N ILE A 120 -9.35 19.93 -32.37
CA ILE A 120 -9.66 20.25 -30.98
C ILE A 120 -10.51 19.12 -30.41
N ASN A 121 -9.95 18.37 -29.48
CA ASN A 121 -10.72 17.38 -28.73
C ASN A 121 -11.58 18.09 -27.68
N VAL A 122 -12.89 17.88 -27.73
CA VAL A 122 -13.85 18.50 -26.82
C VAL A 122 -14.52 17.43 -25.99
N GLU A 123 -14.37 17.54 -24.69
CA GLU A 123 -15.12 16.73 -23.71
C GLU A 123 -16.06 17.67 -22.96
N ASP A 124 -17.36 17.39 -22.98
CA ASP A 124 -18.38 18.19 -22.29
C ASP A 124 -19.23 17.33 -21.37
N ILE A 125 -19.18 17.65 -20.09
CA ILE A 125 -19.85 16.89 -19.03
C ILE A 125 -20.82 17.79 -18.28
N GLY A 126 -22.11 17.45 -18.41
CA GLY A 126 -23.13 18.19 -17.69
C GLY A 126 -22.98 18.09 -16.15
N PRO A 127 -23.31 19.17 -15.40
CA PRO A 127 -23.12 19.24 -13.94
C PRO A 127 -23.85 18.13 -13.16
N THR A 128 -24.98 17.67 -13.64
CA THR A 128 -25.75 16.56 -13.03
C THR A 128 -25.02 15.23 -13.11
N TRP A 129 -24.24 15.00 -14.16
CA TRP A 129 -23.43 13.82 -14.36
C TRP A 129 -22.23 13.81 -13.39
N GLY A 130 -21.51 14.91 -13.28
CA GLY A 130 -20.39 15.06 -12.36
C GLY A 130 -20.80 14.79 -10.91
N GLN A 131 -21.93 15.34 -10.46
CA GLN A 131 -22.47 15.05 -9.13
C GLN A 131 -22.79 13.55 -8.92
N GLN A 132 -23.30 12.86 -9.96
CA GLN A 132 -23.59 11.45 -9.87
C GLN A 132 -22.30 10.62 -9.74
N ILE A 133 -21.26 10.94 -10.52
CA ILE A 133 -19.96 10.29 -10.44
C ILE A 133 -19.35 10.49 -9.05
N SER A 134 -19.31 11.72 -8.54
CA SER A 134 -18.80 12.05 -7.20
C SER A 134 -19.49 11.23 -6.10
N ARG A 135 -20.82 11.16 -6.13
CA ARG A 135 -21.59 10.35 -5.17
C ARG A 135 -21.29 8.85 -5.28
N LYS A 136 -21.17 8.33 -6.50
CA LYS A 136 -20.81 6.92 -6.73
C LYS A 136 -19.39 6.62 -6.25
N ALA A 137 -18.43 7.51 -6.48
CA ALA A 137 -17.05 7.39 -6.04
C ALA A 137 -16.96 7.30 -4.50
N ILE A 138 -17.60 8.25 -3.79
CA ILE A 138 -17.62 8.26 -2.31
C ILE A 138 -18.31 7.00 -1.77
N ARG A 139 -19.47 6.63 -2.33
CA ARG A 139 -20.17 5.41 -1.90
C ARG A 139 -19.34 4.16 -2.15
N GLY A 140 -18.66 4.07 -3.29
CA GLY A 140 -17.75 2.99 -3.61
C GLY A 140 -16.61 2.87 -2.62
N LEU A 141 -15.97 3.99 -2.27
CA LEU A 141 -14.90 4.04 -1.26
C LEU A 141 -15.38 3.56 0.11
N LEU A 142 -16.51 4.10 0.59
CA LEU A 142 -17.08 3.70 1.89
C LEU A 142 -17.49 2.23 1.90
N PHE A 143 -18.08 1.74 0.80
CA PHE A 143 -18.48 0.35 0.66
C PHE A 143 -17.28 -0.60 0.70
N VAL A 144 -16.21 -0.27 -0.04
CA VAL A 144 -14.97 -1.06 -0.05
C VAL A 144 -14.33 -1.07 1.34
N LEU A 145 -14.21 0.08 2.01
CA LEU A 145 -13.67 0.15 3.37
C LEU A 145 -14.49 -0.68 4.36
N LEU A 146 -15.82 -0.63 4.27
CA LEU A 146 -16.71 -1.44 5.10
C LEU A 146 -16.50 -2.95 4.85
N PHE A 147 -16.47 -3.36 3.58
CA PHE A 147 -16.26 -4.77 3.22
C PHE A 147 -14.88 -5.28 3.67
N ILE A 148 -13.84 -4.48 3.49
CA ILE A 148 -12.51 -4.77 3.99
C ILE A 148 -12.52 -4.92 5.51
N GLY A 149 -13.17 -3.99 6.23
CA GLY A 149 -13.29 -4.03 7.67
C GLY A 149 -14.00 -5.30 8.18
N ILE A 150 -15.11 -5.67 7.55
CA ILE A 150 -15.86 -6.91 7.85
C ILE A 150 -14.98 -8.14 7.56
N TYR A 151 -14.31 -8.20 6.41
CA TYR A 151 -13.44 -9.31 6.03
C TYR A 151 -12.31 -9.52 7.04
N ILE A 152 -11.62 -8.44 7.43
CA ILE A 152 -10.50 -8.53 8.38
C ILE A 152 -11.02 -8.91 9.78
N ALA A 153 -12.14 -8.33 10.24
CA ALA A 153 -12.74 -8.65 11.53
C ALA A 153 -13.22 -10.11 11.62
N TRP A 154 -13.64 -10.70 10.49
CA TRP A 154 -14.02 -12.11 10.42
C TRP A 154 -12.80 -13.04 10.38
N ARG A 155 -11.72 -12.62 9.67
CA ARG A 155 -10.52 -13.47 9.43
C ARG A 155 -9.54 -13.41 10.60
N PHE A 156 -9.45 -12.28 11.29
CA PHE A 156 -8.47 -11.97 12.32
C PHE A 156 -9.10 -11.49 13.62
N GLU A 157 -8.27 -11.38 14.66
CA GLU A 157 -8.68 -10.79 15.92
C GLU A 157 -9.02 -9.29 15.76
N TRP A 158 -9.92 -8.80 16.59
CA TRP A 158 -10.36 -7.39 16.59
C TRP A 158 -9.21 -6.39 16.65
N THR A 159 -8.15 -6.71 17.39
CA THR A 159 -6.94 -5.88 17.51
C THR A 159 -6.19 -5.75 16.19
N MET A 160 -6.09 -6.85 15.44
CA MET A 160 -5.51 -6.87 14.10
C MET A 160 -6.38 -6.10 13.11
N ALA A 161 -7.71 -6.27 13.20
CA ALA A 161 -8.65 -5.53 12.36
C ALA A 161 -8.54 -4.03 12.56
N ALA A 162 -8.49 -3.57 13.80
CA ALA A 162 -8.32 -2.15 14.11
C ALA A 162 -6.99 -1.59 13.57
N GLY A 163 -5.87 -2.31 13.76
CA GLY A 163 -4.57 -1.92 13.24
C GLY A 163 -4.52 -1.81 11.71
N ALA A 164 -5.13 -2.77 11.00
CA ALA A 164 -5.25 -2.74 9.56
C ALA A 164 -6.09 -1.57 9.05
N MET A 165 -7.23 -1.29 9.70
CA MET A 165 -8.09 -0.16 9.32
C MET A 165 -7.39 1.18 9.51
N VAL A 166 -6.63 1.36 10.61
CA VAL A 166 -5.83 2.57 10.82
C VAL A 166 -4.76 2.72 9.72
N ALA A 167 -4.08 1.64 9.35
CA ALA A 167 -3.10 1.66 8.26
C ALA A 167 -3.75 2.00 6.91
N LEU A 168 -4.92 1.46 6.58
CA LEU A 168 -5.64 1.79 5.35
C LEU A 168 -6.05 3.27 5.29
N VAL A 169 -6.57 3.82 6.39
CA VAL A 169 -6.91 5.26 6.45
C VAL A 169 -5.65 6.12 6.31
N HIS A 170 -4.56 5.74 6.98
CA HIS A 170 -3.26 6.39 6.83
C HIS A 170 -2.81 6.43 5.36
N ASP A 171 -2.92 5.30 4.62
CA ASP A 171 -2.51 5.20 3.23
C ASP A 171 -3.33 6.11 2.32
N VAL A 172 -4.66 6.14 2.52
CA VAL A 172 -5.55 7.03 1.78
C VAL A 172 -5.22 8.49 2.04
N VAL A 173 -5.04 8.88 3.31
CA VAL A 173 -4.75 10.27 3.69
C VAL A 173 -3.43 10.75 3.10
N ILE A 174 -2.38 9.93 3.17
CA ILE A 174 -1.07 10.32 2.63
C ILE A 174 -1.11 10.35 1.11
N THR A 175 -1.72 9.35 0.46
CA THR A 175 -1.81 9.32 -1.00
C THR A 175 -2.59 10.52 -1.52
N ALA A 176 -3.76 10.81 -0.95
CA ALA A 176 -4.58 11.96 -1.33
C ALA A 176 -3.86 13.29 -1.06
N GLY A 177 -3.16 13.41 0.07
CA GLY A 177 -2.42 14.62 0.41
C GLY A 177 -1.22 14.88 -0.50
N LEU A 178 -0.44 13.87 -0.83
CA LEU A 178 0.65 13.99 -1.79
C LEU A 178 0.12 14.30 -3.20
N TYR A 179 -1.03 13.75 -3.55
CA TYR A 179 -1.72 14.04 -4.80
C TYR A 179 -2.09 15.54 -4.90
N ALA A 180 -2.69 16.08 -3.84
CA ALA A 180 -3.03 17.50 -3.73
C ALA A 180 -1.79 18.41 -3.76
N LEU A 181 -0.70 18.02 -3.07
CA LEU A 181 0.56 18.79 -3.05
C LEU A 181 1.22 18.90 -4.41
N VAL A 182 1.14 17.86 -5.24
CA VAL A 182 1.71 17.85 -6.59
C VAL A 182 0.80 18.62 -7.57
N GLY A 183 -0.44 18.94 -7.16
CA GLY A 183 -1.40 19.66 -8.01
C GLY A 183 -1.92 18.85 -9.19
N ARG A 184 -1.95 17.51 -9.03
CA ARG A 184 -2.50 16.65 -10.08
C ARG A 184 -4.01 16.62 -10.03
N GLU A 185 -4.59 16.39 -11.18
CA GLU A 185 -6.04 16.37 -11.35
C GLU A 185 -6.67 15.07 -10.84
N VAL A 186 -7.68 15.22 -9.99
CA VAL A 186 -8.47 14.08 -9.49
C VAL A 186 -9.50 13.69 -10.53
N THR A 187 -9.28 12.57 -11.17
CA THR A 187 -10.15 11.96 -12.20
C THR A 187 -10.84 10.70 -11.66
N PRO A 188 -11.84 10.13 -12.35
CA PRO A 188 -12.40 8.82 -12.00
C PRO A 188 -11.36 7.72 -11.91
N GLU A 189 -10.32 7.76 -12.76
CA GLU A 189 -9.20 6.81 -12.73
C GLU A 189 -8.38 6.95 -11.44
N THR A 190 -8.25 8.16 -10.89
CA THR A 190 -7.61 8.38 -9.59
C THR A 190 -8.37 7.67 -8.47
N VAL A 191 -9.71 7.71 -8.50
CA VAL A 191 -10.54 6.97 -7.54
C VAL A 191 -10.36 5.47 -7.68
N ILE A 192 -10.33 4.96 -8.91
CA ILE A 192 -10.04 3.54 -9.19
C ILE A 192 -8.65 3.16 -8.67
N ALA A 193 -7.65 4.03 -8.84
CA ALA A 193 -6.32 3.84 -8.28
C ALA A 193 -6.37 3.70 -6.75
N ILE A 194 -7.05 4.61 -6.05
CA ILE A 194 -7.19 4.58 -4.58
C ILE A 194 -7.86 3.27 -4.12
N LEU A 195 -8.95 2.85 -4.77
CA LEU A 195 -9.61 1.59 -4.44
C LEU A 195 -8.69 0.38 -4.67
N THR A 196 -7.90 0.39 -5.71
CA THR A 196 -6.92 -0.67 -6.02
C THR A 196 -5.79 -0.71 -5.01
N ILE A 197 -5.29 0.45 -4.60
CA ILE A 197 -4.25 0.58 -3.56
C ILE A 197 -4.72 0.00 -2.23
N LEU A 198 -5.98 0.24 -1.84
CA LEU A 198 -6.54 -0.34 -0.62
C LEU A 198 -6.49 -1.87 -0.64
N GLY A 199 -6.82 -2.49 -1.78
CA GLY A 199 -6.72 -3.93 -1.95
C GLY A 199 -5.28 -4.44 -1.86
N PHE A 200 -4.33 -3.73 -2.47
CA PHE A 200 -2.92 -4.09 -2.44
C PHE A 200 -2.32 -3.96 -1.03
N SER A 201 -2.54 -2.83 -0.35
CA SER A 201 -2.08 -2.59 1.03
C SER A 201 -2.66 -3.60 2.01
N LEU A 202 -3.96 -3.92 1.84
CA LEU A 202 -4.61 -4.97 2.62
C LEU A 202 -3.95 -6.33 2.44
N TYR A 203 -3.65 -6.72 1.19
CA TYR A 203 -3.02 -8.02 0.91
C TYR A 203 -1.70 -8.17 1.66
N ASP A 204 -0.85 -7.16 1.65
CA ASP A 204 0.44 -7.18 2.34
C ASP A 204 0.26 -7.25 3.86
N THR A 205 -0.67 -6.46 4.42
CA THR A 205 -1.02 -6.49 5.85
C THR A 205 -1.54 -7.88 6.28
N VAL A 206 -2.41 -8.50 5.46
CA VAL A 206 -2.94 -9.86 5.72
C VAL A 206 -1.82 -10.90 5.78
N VAL A 207 -0.86 -10.84 4.85
CA VAL A 207 0.29 -11.77 4.84
C VAL A 207 1.14 -11.62 6.11
N ILE A 208 1.38 -10.40 6.56
CA ILE A 208 2.11 -10.12 7.80
C ILE A 208 1.33 -10.64 9.01
N TYR A 209 0.04 -10.37 9.07
CA TYR A 209 -0.82 -10.80 10.18
C TYR A 209 -1.01 -12.31 10.27
N ASP A 210 -1.14 -13.00 9.13
CA ASP A 210 -1.14 -14.46 9.10
C ASP A 210 0.15 -15.04 9.68
N LYS A 211 1.31 -14.42 9.36
CA LYS A 211 2.60 -14.86 9.91
C LYS A 211 2.74 -14.56 11.39
N ILE A 212 2.23 -13.42 11.86
CA ILE A 212 2.19 -13.10 13.29
C ILE A 212 1.32 -14.12 14.03
N LYS A 213 0.14 -14.44 13.49
CA LYS A 213 -0.79 -15.42 14.07
C LYS A 213 -0.15 -16.81 14.15
N GLU A 214 0.42 -17.30 13.05
CA GLU A 214 1.13 -18.58 13.00
C GLU A 214 2.23 -18.67 14.07
N ASN A 215 3.06 -17.63 14.21
CA ASN A 215 4.15 -17.62 15.18
C ASN A 215 3.66 -17.46 16.63
N THR A 216 2.55 -16.74 16.88
CA THR A 216 1.97 -16.58 18.22
C THR A 216 1.27 -17.84 18.73
N GLU A 217 0.79 -18.70 17.85
CA GLU A 217 0.25 -20.03 18.21
C GLU A 217 1.33 -20.96 18.78
N SER A 218 2.61 -20.70 18.51
CA SER A 218 3.72 -21.44 19.09
C SER A 218 4.01 -20.99 20.52
N ALA A 219 3.52 -21.75 21.51
CA ALA A 219 3.76 -21.46 22.93
C ALA A 219 5.26 -21.36 23.27
N ALA A 220 6.11 -22.17 22.64
CA ALA A 220 7.57 -22.15 22.86
C ALA A 220 8.22 -20.82 22.36
N LEU A 221 7.80 -20.31 21.20
CA LEU A 221 8.28 -19.02 20.69
C LEU A 221 7.80 -17.87 21.57
N THR A 222 6.53 -17.87 21.92
CA THR A 222 5.93 -16.80 22.74
C THR A 222 6.51 -16.77 24.16
N ALA A 223 6.78 -17.95 24.77
CA ALA A 223 7.46 -18.02 26.07
C ALA A 223 8.91 -17.51 26.02
N ARG A 224 9.61 -17.71 24.89
CA ARG A 224 11.01 -17.33 24.74
C ARG A 224 11.20 -15.85 24.36
N LEU A 225 10.39 -15.33 23.44
CA LEU A 225 10.59 -14.02 22.83
C LEU A 225 9.62 -12.95 23.37
N GLY A 226 8.52 -13.37 24.01
CA GLY A 226 7.39 -12.50 24.31
C GLY A 226 6.62 -12.08 23.04
N TYR A 227 5.46 -11.45 23.20
CA TYR A 227 4.62 -11.07 22.07
C TYR A 227 5.30 -10.11 21.08
N VAL A 228 5.95 -9.06 21.59
CA VAL A 228 6.68 -8.07 20.78
C VAL A 228 7.79 -8.72 19.97
N GLY A 229 8.56 -9.63 20.59
CA GLY A 229 9.63 -10.35 19.92
C GLY A 229 9.11 -11.33 18.83
N VAL A 230 7.93 -11.92 19.04
CA VAL A 230 7.26 -12.76 18.03
C VAL A 230 6.79 -11.92 16.84
N VAL A 231 6.23 -10.73 17.09
CA VAL A 231 5.84 -9.79 16.01
C VAL A 231 7.05 -9.35 15.21
N ASP A 232 8.15 -8.98 15.89
CA ASP A 232 9.39 -8.57 15.21
C ASP A 232 9.99 -9.70 14.37
N LEU A 233 10.00 -10.94 14.89
CA LEU A 233 10.39 -12.12 14.12
C LEU A 233 9.53 -12.32 12.88
N SER A 234 8.20 -12.20 13.02
CA SER A 234 7.26 -12.37 11.91
C SER A 234 7.46 -11.34 10.82
N LEU A 235 7.69 -10.07 11.19
CA LEU A 235 8.05 -9.00 10.26
C LEU A 235 9.35 -9.34 9.51
N ASN A 236 10.40 -9.75 10.21
CA ASN A 236 11.66 -10.14 9.58
C ASN A 236 11.52 -11.33 8.62
N GLN A 237 10.58 -12.24 8.86
CA GLN A 237 10.28 -13.36 7.97
C GLN A 237 9.51 -12.94 6.70
N THR A 238 8.72 -11.88 6.77
CA THR A 238 7.83 -11.44 5.69
C THR A 238 8.35 -10.24 4.89
N VAL A 239 9.23 -9.41 5.47
CA VAL A 239 9.71 -8.15 4.88
C VAL A 239 10.26 -8.31 3.46
N MET A 240 11.05 -9.35 3.19
CA MET A 240 11.61 -9.55 1.85
C MET A 240 10.54 -9.93 0.83
N ARG A 241 9.49 -10.61 1.25
CA ARG A 241 8.33 -10.90 0.40
C ARG A 241 7.57 -9.60 0.09
N SER A 242 7.25 -8.79 1.10
CA SER A 242 6.60 -7.49 0.91
C SER A 242 7.38 -6.56 0.00
N VAL A 243 8.69 -6.45 0.19
CA VAL A 243 9.55 -5.63 -0.68
C VAL A 243 9.56 -6.14 -2.11
N ASN A 244 9.70 -7.46 -2.32
CA ASN A 244 9.73 -8.03 -3.67
C ASN A 244 8.38 -7.87 -4.38
N THR A 245 7.25 -8.12 -3.71
CA THR A 245 5.91 -7.93 -4.29
C THR A 245 5.66 -6.48 -4.67
N SER A 246 6.02 -5.53 -3.81
CA SER A 246 5.89 -4.10 -4.09
C SER A 246 6.78 -3.66 -5.25
N LEU A 247 8.04 -4.11 -5.32
CA LEU A 247 8.93 -3.79 -6.43
C LEU A 247 8.39 -4.30 -7.78
N VAL A 248 7.89 -5.55 -7.81
CA VAL A 248 7.33 -6.12 -9.04
C VAL A 248 6.10 -5.33 -9.52
N VAL A 249 5.28 -4.82 -8.61
CA VAL A 249 4.12 -4.00 -8.96
C VAL A 249 4.52 -2.57 -9.32
N LEU A 250 5.49 -1.98 -8.63
CA LEU A 250 5.96 -0.62 -8.89
C LEU A 250 6.66 -0.46 -10.23
N LEU A 251 7.35 -1.48 -10.74
CA LEU A 251 8.07 -1.41 -12.02
C LEU A 251 7.15 -1.11 -13.22
N PRO A 252 6.05 -1.85 -13.47
CA PRO A 252 5.11 -1.51 -14.53
C PRO A 252 4.45 -0.14 -14.33
N ILE A 253 4.10 0.21 -13.09
CA ILE A 253 3.49 1.50 -12.76
C ILE A 253 4.47 2.65 -13.07
N LEU A 254 5.76 2.48 -12.71
CA LEU A 254 6.78 3.45 -13.03
C LEU A 254 6.96 3.60 -14.55
N SER A 255 6.92 2.49 -15.29
CA SER A 255 6.96 2.55 -16.77
C SER A 255 5.77 3.34 -17.33
N LEU A 256 4.56 3.12 -16.78
CA LEU A 256 3.38 3.86 -17.17
C LEU A 256 3.48 5.34 -16.81
N LEU A 257 4.06 5.67 -15.65
CA LEU A 257 4.28 7.04 -15.21
C LEU A 257 5.26 7.80 -16.11
N LEU A 258 6.31 7.13 -16.59
CA LEU A 258 7.35 7.75 -17.43
C LEU A 258 6.93 7.86 -18.91
N PHE A 259 6.28 6.83 -19.45
CA PHE A 259 6.01 6.69 -20.88
C PHE A 259 4.52 6.76 -21.25
N GLY A 260 3.61 6.78 -20.27
CA GLY A 260 2.17 6.86 -20.50
C GLY A 260 1.71 8.22 -21.04
N GLY A 261 0.52 8.25 -21.62
CA GLY A 261 -0.19 9.51 -21.94
C GLY A 261 -0.62 10.25 -20.67
N GLN A 262 -1.08 11.50 -20.81
CA GLN A 262 -1.34 12.38 -19.64
C GLN A 262 -2.33 11.75 -18.65
N THR A 263 -3.49 11.30 -19.10
CA THR A 263 -4.51 10.65 -18.26
C THR A 263 -3.97 9.43 -17.51
N LEU A 264 -3.14 8.61 -18.19
CA LEU A 264 -2.51 7.43 -17.61
C LEU A 264 -1.42 7.80 -16.60
N LYS A 265 -0.76 8.95 -16.75
CA LYS A 265 0.26 9.44 -15.79
C LYS A 265 -0.36 9.82 -14.45
N ASP A 266 -1.55 10.39 -14.45
CA ASP A 266 -2.26 10.76 -13.22
C ASP A 266 -2.69 9.53 -12.43
N PHE A 267 -3.28 8.56 -13.12
CA PHE A 267 -3.55 7.22 -12.56
C PHE A 267 -2.27 6.55 -12.02
N ALA A 268 -1.21 6.51 -12.84
CA ALA A 268 0.04 5.86 -12.49
C ALA A 268 0.73 6.54 -11.30
N PHE A 269 0.66 7.87 -11.18
CA PHE A 269 1.20 8.58 -10.03
C PHE A 269 0.47 8.21 -8.75
N ALA A 270 -0.87 8.22 -8.74
CA ALA A 270 -1.66 7.79 -7.59
C ALA A 270 -1.31 6.36 -7.18
N MET A 271 -1.26 5.44 -8.16
CA MET A 271 -0.88 4.04 -7.93
C MET A 271 0.54 3.91 -7.39
N PHE A 272 1.51 4.62 -7.95
CA PHE A 272 2.92 4.55 -7.52
C PHE A 272 3.08 4.99 -6.07
N VAL A 273 2.54 6.16 -5.74
CA VAL A 273 2.57 6.70 -4.38
C VAL A 273 1.85 5.77 -3.41
N GLY A 274 0.62 5.36 -3.76
CA GLY A 274 -0.20 4.56 -2.86
C GLY A 274 0.36 3.16 -2.60
N VAL A 275 0.89 2.48 -3.61
CA VAL A 275 1.55 1.17 -3.44
C VAL A 275 2.82 1.30 -2.59
N ALA A 276 3.62 2.35 -2.79
CA ALA A 276 4.83 2.60 -1.99
C ALA A 276 4.47 2.87 -0.52
N ILE A 277 3.45 3.71 -0.27
CA ILE A 277 2.96 4.01 1.08
C ILE A 277 2.32 2.78 1.72
N GLY A 278 1.52 2.00 0.98
CA GLY A 278 0.90 0.76 1.48
C GLY A 278 1.92 -0.30 1.89
N ALA A 279 2.99 -0.48 1.10
CA ALA A 279 4.09 -1.37 1.46
C ALA A 279 4.83 -0.89 2.73
N TYR A 280 5.03 0.42 2.87
CA TYR A 280 5.60 1.01 4.07
C TYR A 280 4.67 0.82 5.28
N SER A 281 3.40 1.17 5.16
CA SER A 281 2.44 1.19 6.28
C SER A 281 2.17 -0.20 6.84
N SER A 282 2.09 -1.23 5.99
CA SER A 282 1.88 -2.62 6.42
C SER A 282 2.96 -3.10 7.40
N ILE A 283 4.22 -2.71 7.18
CA ILE A 283 5.35 -3.13 8.01
C ILE A 283 5.52 -2.18 9.21
N PHE A 284 5.50 -0.87 8.97
CA PHE A 284 5.95 0.13 9.94
C PHE A 284 4.82 0.81 10.73
N ILE A 285 3.55 0.59 10.32
CA ILE A 285 2.38 1.15 11.00
C ILE A 285 1.45 0.04 11.51
N ALA A 286 0.97 -0.85 10.64
CA ALA A 286 -0.02 -1.87 11.03
C ALA A 286 0.50 -2.82 12.13
N ALA A 287 1.71 -3.36 11.97
CA ALA A 287 2.29 -4.30 12.93
C ALA A 287 2.72 -3.63 14.25
N PRO A 288 3.34 -2.44 14.30
CA PRO A 288 3.59 -1.74 15.55
C PRO A 288 2.31 -1.30 16.30
N ILE A 289 1.25 -0.88 15.60
CA ILE A 289 -0.04 -0.58 16.24
C ILE A 289 -0.58 -1.82 16.97
N LEU A 290 -0.50 -2.99 16.34
CA LEU A 290 -0.91 -4.25 16.94
C LEU A 290 -0.18 -4.50 18.28
N THR A 291 1.13 -4.24 18.34
CA THR A 291 1.90 -4.40 19.59
C THR A 291 1.45 -3.43 20.68
N ILE A 292 1.18 -2.18 20.33
CA ILE A 292 0.69 -1.16 21.26
C ILE A 292 -0.68 -1.54 21.84
N VAL A 293 -1.60 -1.96 20.98
CA VAL A 293 -2.94 -2.37 21.41
C VAL A 293 -2.87 -3.60 22.31
N HIS A 294 -2.00 -4.55 22.00
CA HIS A 294 -1.77 -5.73 22.83
C HIS A 294 -1.18 -5.35 24.20
N GLU A 295 -0.13 -4.51 24.24
CA GLU A 295 0.46 -4.01 25.50
C GLU A 295 -0.58 -3.32 26.37
N TRP A 296 -1.43 -2.47 25.78
CA TRP A 296 -2.50 -1.77 26.48
C TRP A 296 -3.57 -2.74 27.05
N GLN A 297 -3.95 -3.79 26.33
CA GLN A 297 -4.87 -4.82 26.80
C GLN A 297 -4.29 -5.61 27.97
N VAL A 298 -3.01 -5.97 27.91
CA VAL A 298 -2.32 -6.69 29.00
C VAL A 298 -2.28 -5.81 30.24
N GLN A 299 -1.92 -4.54 30.11
CA GLN A 299 -1.90 -3.59 31.25
C GLN A 299 -3.27 -3.43 31.91
N ARG A 300 -4.35 -3.39 31.14
CA ARG A 300 -5.72 -3.31 31.68
C ARG A 300 -6.18 -4.57 32.40
N ARG A 301 -5.67 -5.73 32.00
CA ARG A 301 -6.01 -7.03 32.60
C ARG A 301 -5.21 -7.35 33.86
N THR A 302 -4.07 -6.66 34.07
CA THR A 302 -3.24 -6.85 35.26
C THR A 302 -3.73 -5.84 36.32
N PRO A 303 -4.33 -6.28 37.45
CA PRO A 303 -4.73 -5.37 38.51
C PRO A 303 -3.54 -4.60 39.05
N ALA A 304 -3.69 -3.31 39.30
CA ALA A 304 -2.66 -2.49 39.91
C ALA A 304 -2.32 -3.06 41.31
N GLY A 305 -1.17 -3.74 41.41
CA GLY A 305 -0.73 -4.35 42.67
C GLY A 305 0.00 -5.68 42.56
N THR A 306 0.04 -6.30 41.39
CA THR A 306 0.84 -7.53 41.22
C THR A 306 2.28 -7.14 40.84
N PRO A 307 3.28 -7.30 41.71
CA PRO A 307 4.66 -7.01 41.37
C PRO A 307 5.06 -7.92 40.19
N ALA A 308 5.66 -7.35 39.18
CA ALA A 308 6.20 -8.09 38.04
C ALA A 308 7.06 -9.24 38.57
N ARG A 309 6.58 -10.47 38.34
CA ARG A 309 7.35 -11.67 38.65
C ARG A 309 8.56 -11.64 37.73
N THR A 310 9.66 -11.07 38.27
CA THR A 310 10.98 -11.19 37.64
C THR A 310 11.24 -12.67 37.45
N VAL A 311 11.18 -13.12 36.22
CA VAL A 311 11.69 -14.44 35.84
C VAL A 311 13.19 -14.36 36.12
N ARG A 312 13.55 -14.87 37.30
CA ARG A 312 14.94 -15.06 37.67
C ARG A 312 15.56 -15.95 36.60
N GLN A 313 16.39 -15.38 35.75
CA GLN A 313 17.27 -16.17 34.91
C GLN A 313 18.01 -17.12 35.83
N PRO A 314 18.08 -18.44 35.55
CA PRO A 314 18.95 -19.32 36.28
C PRO A 314 20.39 -18.79 36.09
N SER A 315 20.95 -18.21 37.14
CA SER A 315 22.36 -17.87 37.19
C SER A 315 23.14 -19.18 36.99
N ALA A 316 23.84 -19.28 35.89
CA ALA A 316 24.89 -20.30 35.75
C ALA A 316 25.94 -20.00 36.79
N GLU A 317 25.85 -20.69 37.92
CA GLU A 317 26.93 -20.74 38.91
C GLU A 317 28.14 -21.42 38.24
N PRO A 318 29.32 -20.78 38.24
CA PRO A 318 30.51 -21.47 37.82
C PRO A 318 30.89 -22.46 38.93
N ALA A 319 30.80 -23.76 38.64
CA ALA A 319 31.36 -24.79 39.50
C ALA A 319 32.90 -24.58 39.61
N LEU A 320 33.30 -24.02 40.74
CA LEU A 320 34.70 -24.00 41.18
C LEU A 320 35.12 -25.44 41.49
N ALA A 321 36.03 -25.95 40.70
CA ALA A 321 36.74 -27.16 40.96
C ALA A 321 37.63 -26.99 42.22
N THR A 322 37.36 -27.77 43.26
CA THR A 322 38.38 -28.12 44.23
C THR A 322 38.63 -29.62 44.10
N GLY A 323 39.89 -29.93 43.78
CA GLY A 323 40.38 -31.27 43.67
C GLY A 323 40.39 -32.01 44.99
N ASP A 324 40.30 -33.31 44.97
CA ASP A 324 41.35 -34.16 45.55
C ASP A 324 41.26 -35.60 45.04
N ALA A 325 42.42 -36.21 45.03
CA ALA A 325 42.72 -37.48 44.42
C ALA A 325 42.19 -38.69 45.22
N ALA A 326 41.66 -39.70 44.49
CA ALA A 326 41.91 -41.07 44.90
C ALA A 326 41.71 -42.01 43.69
N ALA A 327 42.79 -42.68 43.36
CA ALA A 327 42.83 -43.71 42.33
C ALA A 327 42.11 -44.99 42.81
N THR A 328 41.26 -45.57 41.93
CA THR A 328 41.05 -47.02 42.01
C THR A 328 40.74 -47.54 40.58
N LYS A 329 41.64 -48.40 40.12
CA LYS A 329 41.53 -49.22 38.92
C LYS A 329 40.42 -50.27 39.12
N VAL A 330 39.51 -50.44 38.19
CA VAL A 330 38.85 -51.74 37.95
C VAL A 330 38.52 -51.88 36.45
N THR A 331 39.24 -52.77 35.86
CA THR A 331 39.07 -53.69 34.73
C THR A 331 37.85 -53.58 33.80
N ALA A 332 38.22 -53.80 32.56
CA ALA A 332 37.48 -54.01 31.35
C ALA A 332 36.32 -55.03 31.47
N GLY A 333 35.21 -54.72 30.81
CA GLY A 333 34.14 -55.66 30.49
C GLY A 333 33.54 -55.29 29.13
N MET A 334 33.95 -56.02 28.10
CA MET A 334 33.35 -55.98 26.75
C MET A 334 31.89 -56.46 26.81
N ALA A 335 30.97 -55.72 26.30
CA ALA A 335 29.68 -56.21 25.86
C ALA A 335 29.30 -55.61 24.50
N ARG A 336 29.31 -56.49 23.50
CA ARG A 336 28.79 -56.27 22.16
C ARG A 336 27.29 -56.00 22.26
N SER A 337 26.79 -54.96 21.65
CA SER A 337 25.38 -54.76 21.37
C SER A 337 25.15 -54.76 19.87
N SER A 338 24.29 -55.67 19.46
CA SER A 338 23.90 -56.05 18.13
C SER A 338 22.99 -55.02 17.44
N LYS A 339 23.29 -54.75 16.17
CA LYS A 339 22.43 -54.01 15.24
C LYS A 339 21.14 -54.78 14.92
N PRO A 340 19.96 -54.17 14.84
CA PRO A 340 18.76 -54.81 14.29
C PRO A 340 18.83 -54.87 12.75
N LYS A 341 18.47 -56.04 12.21
CA LYS A 341 18.33 -56.32 10.77
C LYS A 341 17.05 -55.69 10.21
N PRO A 342 17.04 -55.23 8.93
CA PRO A 342 15.84 -54.78 8.26
C PRO A 342 14.94 -55.95 7.84
N LYS A 343 13.61 -55.74 7.98
CA LYS A 343 12.55 -56.67 7.54
C LYS A 343 12.40 -56.69 6.02
N PRO A 344 12.07 -57.86 5.41
CA PRO A 344 11.94 -57.98 3.95
C PRO A 344 10.63 -57.36 3.43
N ARG A 345 10.77 -56.72 2.28
CA ARG A 345 9.70 -56.07 1.49
C ARG A 345 8.89 -57.13 0.73
N ASN A 346 7.62 -57.30 1.09
CA ASN A 346 6.70 -58.20 0.44
C ASN A 346 6.21 -57.63 -0.90
N LYS A 347 6.61 -58.25 -2.02
CA LYS A 347 6.04 -58.01 -3.35
C LYS A 347 4.81 -58.93 -3.47
N LYS A 348 3.62 -58.37 -3.65
CA LYS A 348 2.51 -59.01 -4.37
C LYS A 348 1.48 -57.95 -4.78
N GLY A 349 1.12 -58.00 -6.08
CA GLY A 349 -0.15 -57.52 -6.58
C GLY A 349 -0.09 -56.49 -7.70
N GLN A 350 0.29 -56.90 -8.94
CA GLN A 350 -0.24 -56.28 -10.14
C GLN A 350 -1.66 -56.80 -10.37
N PRO A 351 -2.61 -56.00 -10.81
CA PRO A 351 -3.70 -56.44 -11.67
C PRO A 351 -3.65 -55.87 -13.08
N ALA A 352 -4.09 -56.76 -13.93
CA ALA A 352 -4.10 -56.80 -15.36
C ALA A 352 -4.75 -55.62 -16.09
N LYS A 353 -4.23 -55.40 -17.30
CA LYS A 353 -4.83 -54.69 -18.44
C LYS A 353 -6.25 -55.21 -18.71
N ARG A 354 -7.21 -54.31 -18.86
CA ARG A 354 -8.45 -54.58 -19.59
C ARG A 354 -8.59 -53.61 -20.75
N LYS A 355 -8.65 -54.21 -21.95
CA LYS A 355 -8.89 -53.57 -23.24
C LYS A 355 -10.38 -53.22 -23.42
N ARG A 356 -10.64 -52.15 -24.17
CA ARG A 356 -11.74 -51.91 -25.12
C ARG A 356 -13.19 -52.03 -24.61
N ARG A 357 -13.95 -51.01 -24.70
CA ARG A 357 -14.68 -50.50 -25.89
C ARG A 357 -15.05 -49.06 -25.71
#